data_7edee3237f445e250b7106275460ec87
#
_entry.id   7edee3237f445e250b7106275460ec87
#
_cell.length_a   1.000
_cell.length_b   1.000
_cell.length_c   1.000
_cell.angle_alpha   90.00
_cell.angle_beta   90.00
_cell.angle_gamma   90.00
#
_symmetry.space_group_name_H-M   'P 1'
#
loop_
_entity.id
_entity.type
_entity.pdbx_description
1 polymer ?
#
loop_
_entity_poly.entity_id
_entity_poly.type
_entity_poly.pdbx_seq_one_letter_code
_entity_poly.pdbx_strand_id
1 'polypeptide(L)'
;QSWQPDVELQYTQTDNVNNASSQQDIILGGLRFKKDEESLPQKAHGFRYGLGLNRELNLDGNHFIAFNSRFSGVHYWDNQDYSEKSLYASLGYRHRSALQAFGFMPFFEQNWLGSPRYSKNYGMVADFRRELSTYWVISTSISHTQKRYVEPSIARRHNGYINSVTLSLSYQVKPNWLLFGGVEGSIDRSKDKAESSL
;
A
#
# COMPACT_ATOMS: atom_id res chain seq x y z
N GLN A 1 8.49 -4.31 24.88
CA GLN A 1 7.23 -3.57 24.58
C GLN A 1 7.41 -2.05 24.61
N SER A 2 8.60 -1.59 24.31
CA SER A 2 8.89 -0.17 24.16
C SER A 2 8.52 0.34 22.77
N TRP A 3 8.43 1.65 22.64
CA TRP A 3 8.29 2.28 21.34
C TRP A 3 9.54 2.03 20.50
N GLN A 4 9.34 1.68 19.23
CA GLN A 4 10.40 1.42 18.28
C GLN A 4 10.33 2.47 17.17
N PRO A 5 11.20 3.49 17.22
CA PRO A 5 11.29 4.48 16.16
C PRO A 5 12.13 3.93 15.00
N ASP A 6 11.77 4.40 13.81
CA ASP A 6 12.50 4.15 12.58
C ASP A 6 12.60 5.43 11.79
N VAL A 7 13.82 5.78 11.37
CA VAL A 7 14.09 7.04 10.66
C VAL A 7 14.89 6.73 9.41
N GLU A 8 14.44 7.31 8.29
CA GLU A 8 15.08 7.17 7.00
C GLU A 8 15.27 8.55 6.36
N LEU A 9 16.43 8.76 5.76
CA LEU A 9 16.73 9.96 4.99
C LEU A 9 17.68 9.60 3.87
N GLN A 10 17.29 9.92 2.62
CA GLN A 10 18.07 9.57 1.45
C GLN A 10 17.95 10.66 0.39
N TYR A 11 19.09 11.07 -0.20
CA TYR A 11 19.11 11.92 -1.38
C TYR A 11 18.51 11.17 -2.57
N THR A 12 17.73 11.86 -3.38
CA THR A 12 17.17 11.31 -4.61
C THR A 12 17.21 12.33 -5.75
N GLN A 13 17.34 11.81 -6.95
CA GLN A 13 17.20 12.62 -8.16
C GLN A 13 16.51 11.80 -9.24
N THR A 14 15.81 12.48 -10.11
CA THR A 14 15.19 11.86 -11.28
C THR A 14 15.24 12.82 -12.45
N ASP A 15 15.41 12.27 -13.65
CA ASP A 15 15.36 13.03 -14.90
C ASP A 15 13.96 13.10 -15.49
N ASN A 16 13.00 12.39 -14.87
CA ASN A 16 11.63 12.32 -15.36
C ASN A 16 10.64 12.22 -14.19
N VAL A 17 10.57 13.27 -13.38
CA VAL A 17 9.70 13.31 -12.20
C VAL A 17 8.22 13.26 -12.58
N ASN A 18 7.86 13.78 -13.73
CA ASN A 18 6.48 13.81 -14.24
C ASN A 18 6.12 12.56 -15.06
N ASN A 19 7.02 11.59 -15.17
CA ASN A 19 6.82 10.34 -15.90
C ASN A 19 6.36 10.57 -17.35
N ALA A 20 6.92 11.58 -18.00
CA ALA A 20 6.58 11.96 -19.37
C ALA A 20 7.52 11.30 -20.39
N SER A 21 7.05 11.20 -21.64
CA SER A 21 7.88 10.74 -22.76
C SER A 21 8.85 11.84 -23.17
N SER A 22 10.10 11.47 -23.46
CA SER A 22 11.11 12.40 -24.00
C SER A 22 10.83 12.83 -25.44
N GLN A 23 9.91 12.19 -26.12
CA GLN A 23 9.56 12.53 -27.50
C GLN A 23 8.81 13.86 -27.54
N GLN A 24 9.40 14.87 -28.19
CA GLN A 24 8.81 16.18 -28.26
C GLN A 24 7.72 16.30 -29.34
N ASP A 25 7.84 15.53 -30.40
CA ASP A 25 6.87 15.54 -31.50
C ASP A 25 5.94 14.33 -31.39
N ILE A 26 4.64 14.59 -31.58
CA ILE A 26 3.60 13.55 -31.60
C ILE A 26 2.91 13.60 -32.95
N ILE A 27 2.69 12.43 -33.57
CA ILE A 27 1.95 12.32 -34.82
C ILE A 27 0.60 11.67 -34.52
N LEU A 28 -0.49 12.41 -34.74
CA LEU A 28 -1.86 11.95 -34.56
C LEU A 28 -2.65 12.27 -35.84
N GLY A 29 -3.25 11.22 -36.44
CA GLY A 29 -4.06 11.39 -37.64
C GLY A 29 -3.32 11.99 -38.81
N GLY A 30 -2.00 11.78 -38.96
CA GLY A 30 -1.17 12.34 -39.98
C GLY A 30 -0.69 13.77 -39.74
N LEU A 31 -1.11 14.38 -38.62
CA LEU A 31 -0.66 15.71 -38.21
C LEU A 31 0.40 15.61 -37.13
N ARG A 32 1.38 16.50 -37.21
CA ARG A 32 2.46 16.59 -36.23
C ARG A 32 2.16 17.67 -35.21
N PHE A 33 2.18 17.29 -33.94
CA PHE A 33 2.00 18.19 -32.80
C PHE A 33 3.28 18.22 -31.98
N LYS A 34 3.64 19.41 -31.51
CA LYS A 34 4.78 19.63 -30.65
C LYS A 34 4.29 19.68 -29.20
N LYS A 35 4.88 18.90 -28.28
CA LYS A 35 4.56 18.95 -26.88
C LYS A 35 5.03 20.24 -26.23
N ASP A 36 4.25 20.77 -25.29
CA ASP A 36 4.69 21.84 -24.42
C ASP A 36 5.84 21.37 -23.53
N GLU A 37 6.66 22.30 -23.08
CA GLU A 37 7.80 21.98 -22.20
C GLU A 37 7.37 21.27 -20.93
N GLU A 38 6.21 21.62 -20.35
CA GLU A 38 5.66 20.97 -19.16
C GLU A 38 5.29 19.50 -19.41
N SER A 39 5.04 19.13 -20.66
CA SER A 39 4.73 17.74 -21.03
C SER A 39 5.97 16.91 -21.36
N LEU A 40 7.15 17.51 -21.33
CA LEU A 40 8.42 16.81 -21.51
C LEU A 40 8.96 16.33 -20.17
N PRO A 41 9.89 15.36 -20.15
CA PRO A 41 10.52 14.92 -18.91
C PRO A 41 11.13 16.09 -18.15
N GLN A 42 10.84 16.18 -16.87
CA GLN A 42 11.36 17.22 -15.99
C GLN A 42 12.29 16.60 -14.95
N LYS A 43 13.39 17.30 -14.68
CA LYS A 43 14.34 16.89 -13.66
C LYS A 43 13.91 17.38 -12.30
N ALA A 44 14.19 16.59 -11.28
CA ALA A 44 13.95 16.97 -9.91
C ALA A 44 15.02 16.39 -9.01
N HIS A 45 15.40 17.16 -8.01
CA HIS A 45 16.36 16.78 -6.99
C HIS A 45 15.70 16.97 -5.63
N GLY A 46 15.90 16.02 -4.74
CA GLY A 46 15.27 16.09 -3.46
C GLY A 46 15.80 15.06 -2.47
N PHE A 47 15.02 14.81 -1.46
CA PHE A 47 15.32 13.77 -0.49
C PHE A 47 14.06 12.97 -0.17
N ARG A 48 14.27 11.67 0.07
CA ARG A 48 13.26 10.77 0.62
C ARG A 48 13.43 10.74 2.12
N TYR A 49 12.33 10.78 2.82
CA TYR A 49 12.32 10.73 4.26
C TYR A 49 11.26 9.78 4.77
N GLY A 50 11.49 9.21 5.91
CA GLY A 50 10.53 8.36 6.58
C GLY A 50 10.74 8.42 8.08
N LEU A 51 9.64 8.47 8.81
CA LEU A 51 9.61 8.40 10.25
C LEU A 51 8.53 7.42 10.65
N GLY A 52 8.94 6.32 11.26
CA GLY A 52 8.04 5.29 11.77
C GLY A 52 8.05 5.24 13.28
N LEU A 53 6.94 4.85 13.85
CA LEU A 53 6.79 4.64 15.29
C LEU A 53 5.88 3.44 15.50
N ASN A 54 6.41 2.40 16.15
CA ASN A 54 5.74 1.12 16.33
C ASN A 54 5.81 0.70 17.79
N ARG A 55 4.76 0.04 18.23
CA ARG A 55 4.72 -0.55 19.56
C ARG A 55 3.82 -1.77 19.58
N GLU A 56 4.29 -2.83 20.22
CA GLU A 56 3.48 -4.02 20.50
C GLU A 56 3.35 -4.20 21.99
N LEU A 57 2.12 -4.42 22.47
CA LEU A 57 1.79 -4.65 23.86
C LEU A 57 1.19 -6.04 24.02
N ASN A 58 1.72 -6.82 24.95
CA ASN A 58 1.08 -8.04 25.38
C ASN A 58 0.04 -7.67 26.45
N LEU A 59 -1.24 -7.92 26.18
CA LEU A 59 -2.32 -7.61 27.12
C LEU A 59 -2.44 -8.65 28.21
N ASP A 60 -2.51 -9.92 27.80
CA ASP A 60 -2.69 -11.05 28.72
C ASP A 60 -2.44 -12.34 27.93
N GLY A 61 -1.48 -13.14 28.38
CA GLY A 61 -1.19 -14.43 27.77
C GLY A 61 -0.91 -14.32 26.26
N ASN A 62 -1.85 -14.80 25.47
CA ASN A 62 -1.73 -14.90 24.01
C ASN A 62 -2.32 -13.72 23.25
N HIS A 63 -2.71 -12.65 23.93
CA HIS A 63 -3.36 -11.49 23.32
C HIS A 63 -2.40 -10.32 23.20
N PHE A 64 -2.35 -9.71 22.01
CA PHE A 64 -1.44 -8.62 21.71
C PHE A 64 -2.19 -7.49 21.03
N ILE A 65 -1.78 -6.26 21.29
CA ILE A 65 -2.16 -5.08 20.53
C ILE A 65 -0.90 -4.48 19.90
N ALA A 66 -0.96 -4.15 18.63
CA ALA A 66 0.14 -3.54 17.90
C ALA A 66 -0.32 -2.19 17.31
N PHE A 67 0.48 -1.17 17.53
CA PHE A 67 0.32 0.13 16.91
C PHE A 67 1.46 0.35 15.93
N ASN A 68 1.14 0.73 14.69
CA ASN A 68 2.11 1.08 13.68
C ASN A 68 1.74 2.41 13.07
N SER A 69 2.73 3.27 12.89
CA SER A 69 2.55 4.52 12.18
C SER A 69 3.78 4.84 11.36
N ARG A 70 3.57 5.51 10.24
CA ARG A 70 4.66 5.95 9.39
C ARG A 70 4.27 7.23 8.68
N PHE A 71 5.14 8.22 8.76
CA PHE A 71 5.08 9.42 7.96
C PHE A 71 6.28 9.39 7.01
N SER A 72 6.03 9.46 5.71
CA SER A 72 7.09 9.35 4.72
C SER A 72 6.79 10.23 3.51
N GLY A 73 7.81 10.49 2.72
CA GLY A 73 7.60 11.24 1.51
C GLY A 73 8.87 11.49 0.74
N VAL A 74 8.71 12.28 -0.30
CA VAL A 74 9.78 12.79 -1.14
C VAL A 74 9.57 14.28 -1.28
N HIS A 75 10.58 15.05 -0.90
CA HIS A 75 10.57 16.49 -1.09
C HIS A 75 11.56 16.86 -2.21
N TYR A 76 11.02 17.45 -3.29
CA TYR A 76 11.81 17.97 -4.39
C TYR A 76 11.92 19.49 -4.24
N TRP A 77 13.12 20.01 -3.96
CA TRP A 77 13.29 21.44 -3.73
C TRP A 77 13.29 22.27 -5.03
N ASP A 78 13.55 21.65 -6.17
CA ASP A 78 13.57 22.28 -7.47
C ASP A 78 12.33 21.99 -8.33
N ASN A 79 11.41 21.14 -7.83
CA ASN A 79 10.16 20.82 -8.52
C ASN A 79 9.10 20.38 -7.48
N GLN A 80 8.69 21.31 -6.64
CA GLN A 80 7.86 21.05 -5.46
C GLN A 80 6.47 20.49 -5.79
N ASP A 81 5.94 20.74 -6.99
CA ASP A 81 4.63 20.23 -7.39
C ASP A 81 4.58 18.72 -7.47
N TYR A 82 5.73 18.07 -7.56
CA TYR A 82 5.83 16.61 -7.57
C TYR A 82 6.26 16.02 -6.24
N SER A 83 6.39 16.84 -5.21
CA SER A 83 6.65 16.35 -3.87
C SER A 83 5.45 15.56 -3.35
N GLU A 84 5.74 14.48 -2.67
CA GLU A 84 4.73 13.56 -2.12
C GLU A 84 4.94 13.37 -0.63
N LYS A 85 3.86 13.13 0.09
CA LYS A 85 3.92 12.70 1.48
C LYS A 85 2.76 11.78 1.79
N SER A 86 3.00 10.86 2.72
CA SER A 86 2.03 9.88 3.16
C SER A 86 2.06 9.73 4.66
N LEU A 87 0.89 9.59 5.24
CA LEU A 87 0.71 9.25 6.65
C LEU A 87 -0.08 7.94 6.72
N TYR A 88 0.50 6.95 7.38
CA TYR A 88 -0.12 5.66 7.62
C TYR A 88 -0.23 5.41 9.11
N ALA A 89 -1.34 4.86 9.55
CA ALA A 89 -1.54 4.40 10.92
C ALA A 89 -2.40 3.16 10.93
N SER A 90 -2.05 2.20 11.80
CA SER A 90 -2.83 1.00 12.00
C SER A 90 -2.83 0.62 13.48
N LEU A 91 -3.92 -0.01 13.89
CA LEU A 91 -4.06 -0.60 15.20
C LEU A 91 -4.50 -2.05 15.02
N GLY A 92 -3.68 -2.99 15.46
CA GLY A 92 -3.93 -4.40 15.29
C GLY A 92 -4.19 -5.12 16.61
N TYR A 93 -5.13 -6.05 16.58
CA TYR A 93 -5.31 -7.04 17.62
C TYR A 93 -4.85 -8.38 17.10
N ARG A 94 -4.11 -9.14 17.91
CA ARG A 94 -3.61 -10.46 17.53
C ARG A 94 -3.70 -11.44 18.69
N HIS A 95 -4.16 -12.63 18.37
CA HIS A 95 -4.10 -13.79 19.24
C HIS A 95 -3.10 -14.78 18.65
N ARG A 96 -2.18 -15.28 19.49
CA ARG A 96 -1.20 -16.30 19.10
C ARG A 96 -1.18 -17.40 20.11
N SER A 97 -1.31 -18.63 19.65
CA SER A 97 -1.09 -19.83 20.45
C SER A 97 -0.23 -20.81 19.66
N ALA A 98 0.12 -21.95 20.25
CA ALA A 98 0.94 -22.95 19.58
C ALA A 98 0.31 -23.48 18.29
N LEU A 99 -1.02 -23.59 18.24
CA LEU A 99 -1.74 -24.22 17.14
C LEU A 99 -2.43 -23.23 16.20
N GLN A 100 -2.69 -22.01 16.67
CA GLN A 100 -3.43 -21.05 15.87
C GLN A 100 -3.01 -19.61 16.15
N ALA A 101 -3.22 -18.78 15.17
CA ALA A 101 -3.08 -17.34 15.28
C ALA A 101 -4.17 -16.66 14.46
N PHE A 102 -4.72 -15.58 14.95
CA PHE A 102 -5.60 -14.73 14.17
C PHE A 102 -5.36 -13.27 14.53
N GLY A 103 -5.67 -12.40 13.60
CA GLY A 103 -5.49 -10.98 13.79
C GLY A 103 -6.54 -10.18 13.07
N PHE A 104 -6.75 -8.98 13.56
CA PHE A 104 -7.64 -7.99 12.96
C PHE A 104 -6.97 -6.62 13.06
N MET A 105 -6.83 -5.94 11.93
CA MET A 105 -6.09 -4.70 11.87
C MET A 105 -6.83 -3.67 11.02
N PRO A 106 -7.53 -2.71 11.61
CA PRO A 106 -7.96 -1.51 10.91
C PRO A 106 -6.77 -0.61 10.61
N PHE A 107 -6.84 0.08 9.48
CA PHE A 107 -5.77 0.99 9.06
C PHE A 107 -6.35 2.22 8.38
N PHE A 108 -5.51 3.26 8.36
CA PHE A 108 -5.79 4.51 7.68
C PHE A 108 -4.51 4.99 6.99
N GLU A 109 -4.65 5.48 5.76
CA GLU A 109 -3.55 6.09 5.03
C GLU A 109 -4.05 7.34 4.32
N GLN A 110 -3.28 8.41 4.42
CA GLN A 110 -3.54 9.63 3.68
C GLN A 110 -2.30 9.98 2.85
N ASN A 111 -2.53 10.26 1.57
CA ASN A 111 -1.49 10.57 0.62
C ASN A 111 -1.73 11.96 0.04
N TRP A 112 -0.68 12.77 -0.01
CA TRP A 112 -0.67 14.07 -0.66
C TRP A 112 0.30 14.01 -1.82
N LEU A 113 -0.17 14.37 -3.01
CA LEU A 113 0.61 14.37 -4.22
C LEU A 113 0.57 15.77 -4.80
N GLY A 114 1.60 16.56 -4.55
CA GLY A 114 1.59 17.97 -4.86
C GLY A 114 0.52 18.69 -4.04
N SER A 115 0.08 19.84 -4.49
CA SER A 115 -1.02 20.58 -3.88
C SER A 115 -2.01 20.97 -4.97
N PRO A 116 -3.32 20.69 -4.85
CA PRO A 116 -4.07 20.19 -3.70
C PRO A 116 -4.47 18.70 -3.77
N ARG A 117 -3.75 17.88 -4.52
CA ARG A 117 -4.15 16.48 -4.73
C ARG A 117 -3.86 15.62 -3.51
N TYR A 118 -4.89 14.97 -2.98
CA TYR A 118 -4.69 13.97 -1.95
C TYR A 118 -5.74 12.87 -2.02
N SER A 119 -5.40 11.73 -1.44
CA SER A 119 -6.29 10.58 -1.35
C SER A 119 -6.27 10.01 0.05
N LYS A 120 -7.33 9.33 0.41
CA LYS A 120 -7.44 8.59 1.66
C LYS A 120 -7.76 7.14 1.36
N ASN A 121 -7.02 6.24 1.98
CA ASN A 121 -7.31 4.82 1.98
C ASN A 121 -7.52 4.38 3.40
N TYR A 122 -8.58 3.65 3.65
CA TYR A 122 -8.86 3.10 4.96
C TYR A 122 -9.57 1.77 4.83
N GLY A 123 -9.39 0.92 5.79
CA GLY A 123 -9.98 -0.38 5.73
C GLY A 123 -9.53 -1.27 6.86
N MET A 124 -9.58 -2.56 6.60
CA MET A 124 -9.23 -3.56 7.58
C MET A 124 -8.63 -4.79 6.92
N VAL A 125 -7.75 -5.46 7.67
CA VAL A 125 -7.18 -6.75 7.30
C VAL A 125 -7.47 -7.71 8.44
N ALA A 126 -7.96 -8.91 8.11
CA ALA A 126 -8.11 -10.00 9.04
C ALA A 126 -7.34 -11.20 8.53
N ASP A 127 -6.61 -11.88 9.40
CA ASP A 127 -5.87 -13.07 9.04
C ASP A 127 -6.10 -14.18 10.07
N PHE A 128 -5.97 -15.42 9.60
CA PHE A 128 -6.16 -16.61 10.40
C PHE A 128 -5.16 -17.66 9.93
N ARG A 129 -4.54 -18.33 10.90
CA ARG A 129 -3.62 -19.44 10.66
C ARG A 129 -3.90 -20.52 11.68
N ARG A 130 -3.97 -21.79 11.24
CA ARG A 130 -4.16 -22.92 12.12
C ARG A 130 -3.37 -24.14 11.66
N GLU A 131 -2.71 -24.81 12.59
CA GLU A 131 -2.16 -26.13 12.40
C GLU A 131 -3.26 -27.16 12.55
N LEU A 132 -3.64 -27.80 11.43
CA LEU A 132 -4.69 -28.83 11.42
C LEU A 132 -4.15 -30.17 11.95
N SER A 133 -2.86 -30.40 11.71
CA SER A 133 -2.14 -31.58 12.20
C SER A 133 -0.65 -31.24 12.26
N THR A 134 0.18 -32.22 12.63
CA THR A 134 1.63 -32.06 12.62
C THR A 134 2.18 -31.68 11.24
N TYR A 135 1.47 -32.03 10.17
CA TYR A 135 1.95 -31.83 8.79
C TYR A 135 1.18 -30.77 8.02
N TRP A 136 -0.02 -30.39 8.44
CA TRP A 136 -0.89 -29.53 7.68
C TRP A 136 -1.10 -28.18 8.40
N VAL A 137 -0.94 -27.11 7.65
CA VAL A 137 -1.23 -25.75 8.12
C VAL A 137 -2.11 -25.05 7.09
N ILE A 138 -3.21 -24.47 7.55
CA ILE A 138 -4.08 -23.63 6.74
C ILE A 138 -3.90 -22.16 7.18
N SER A 139 -3.88 -21.25 6.21
CA SER A 139 -3.90 -19.83 6.50
C SER A 139 -4.80 -19.10 5.51
N THR A 140 -5.45 -18.05 5.99
CA THR A 140 -6.29 -17.20 5.17
C THR A 140 -6.11 -15.74 5.58
N SER A 141 -6.25 -14.85 4.61
CA SER A 141 -6.21 -13.42 4.83
C SER A 141 -7.32 -12.77 4.03
N ILE A 142 -8.03 -11.85 4.65
CA ILE A 142 -9.12 -11.10 4.02
C ILE A 142 -8.82 -9.62 4.26
N SER A 143 -8.96 -8.81 3.21
CA SER A 143 -8.80 -7.37 3.32
C SER A 143 -9.92 -6.64 2.62
N HIS A 144 -10.28 -5.48 3.18
CA HIS A 144 -11.21 -4.55 2.58
C HIS A 144 -10.60 -3.16 2.67
N THR A 145 -10.47 -2.48 1.53
CA THR A 145 -9.90 -1.15 1.45
C THR A 145 -10.84 -0.22 0.71
N GLN A 146 -11.18 0.91 1.34
CA GLN A 146 -11.90 2.00 0.72
C GLN A 146 -10.90 3.02 0.19
N LYS A 147 -11.08 3.44 -1.06
CA LYS A 147 -10.28 4.47 -1.70
C LYS A 147 -11.11 5.73 -1.88
N ARG A 148 -10.60 6.87 -1.44
CA ARG A 148 -11.26 8.16 -1.55
C ARG A 148 -10.28 9.22 -2.04
N TYR A 149 -10.65 9.89 -3.12
CA TYR A 149 -9.91 11.00 -3.69
C TYR A 149 -10.68 12.29 -3.46
N VAL A 150 -9.96 13.37 -3.16
CA VAL A 150 -10.61 14.63 -2.80
C VAL A 150 -10.96 15.47 -4.02
N GLU A 151 -10.12 15.45 -5.06
CA GLU A 151 -10.43 16.16 -6.30
C GLU A 151 -11.62 15.50 -6.99
N PRO A 152 -12.74 16.25 -7.26
CA PRO A 152 -13.97 15.64 -7.76
C PRO A 152 -13.82 14.91 -9.10
N SER A 153 -12.96 15.40 -9.98
CA SER A 153 -12.71 14.76 -11.28
C SER A 153 -12.04 13.39 -11.12
N ILE A 154 -11.12 13.26 -10.16
CA ILE A 154 -10.45 12.01 -9.85
C ILE A 154 -11.38 11.10 -9.04
N ALA A 155 -12.12 11.68 -8.10
CA ALA A 155 -13.04 10.93 -7.24
C ALA A 155 -14.10 10.16 -8.02
N ARG A 156 -14.64 10.74 -9.07
CA ARG A 156 -15.64 10.07 -9.91
C ARG A 156 -15.11 8.79 -10.55
N ARG A 157 -13.82 8.74 -10.85
CA ARG A 157 -13.18 7.65 -11.59
C ARG A 157 -12.54 6.62 -10.70
N HIS A 158 -11.97 7.04 -9.56
CA HIS A 158 -11.09 6.21 -8.74
C HIS A 158 -11.62 5.91 -7.34
N ASN A 159 -12.65 6.62 -6.87
CA ASN A 159 -13.28 6.25 -5.61
C ASN A 159 -13.92 4.87 -5.73
N GLY A 160 -13.69 4.04 -4.73
CA GLY A 160 -14.21 2.70 -4.73
C GLY A 160 -13.65 1.89 -3.58
N TYR A 161 -13.64 0.59 -3.75
CA TYR A 161 -13.09 -0.32 -2.75
C TYR A 161 -12.41 -1.51 -3.41
N ILE A 162 -11.49 -2.10 -2.68
CA ILE A 162 -10.81 -3.34 -3.06
C ILE A 162 -11.05 -4.37 -1.96
N ASN A 163 -11.57 -5.53 -2.33
CA ASN A 163 -11.67 -6.69 -1.46
C ASN A 163 -10.72 -7.76 -1.94
N SER A 164 -9.94 -8.33 -1.04
CA SER A 164 -8.97 -9.37 -1.37
C SER A 164 -9.09 -10.54 -0.41
N VAL A 165 -8.96 -11.74 -0.93
CA VAL A 165 -8.94 -12.98 -0.16
C VAL A 165 -7.77 -13.82 -0.60
N THR A 166 -6.99 -14.29 0.35
CA THR A 166 -5.90 -15.24 0.12
C THR A 166 -6.13 -16.46 0.98
N LEU A 167 -6.09 -17.63 0.36
CA LEU A 167 -6.18 -18.92 1.07
C LEU A 167 -4.97 -19.74 0.71
N SER A 168 -4.25 -20.25 1.70
CA SER A 168 -3.10 -21.10 1.48
C SER A 168 -3.14 -22.33 2.37
N LEU A 169 -2.60 -23.41 1.83
CA LEU A 169 -2.48 -24.69 2.52
C LEU A 169 -1.05 -25.18 2.35
N SER A 170 -0.41 -25.54 3.44
CA SER A 170 0.94 -26.07 3.39
C SER A 170 0.99 -27.46 4.03
N TYR A 171 1.84 -28.33 3.46
CA TYR A 171 2.04 -29.68 3.93
C TYR A 171 3.54 -29.96 4.08
N GLN A 172 3.92 -30.36 5.27
CA GLN A 172 5.31 -30.75 5.58
C GLN A 172 5.50 -32.23 5.25
N VAL A 173 6.10 -32.52 4.10
CA VAL A 173 6.30 -33.90 3.64
C VAL A 173 7.40 -34.61 4.42
N LYS A 174 8.51 -33.87 4.67
CA LYS A 174 9.67 -34.33 5.43
C LYS A 174 10.24 -33.17 6.21
N PRO A 175 11.11 -33.37 7.20
CA PRO A 175 11.66 -32.27 7.97
C PRO A 175 12.22 -31.09 7.16
N ASN A 176 12.77 -31.39 5.96
CA ASN A 176 13.35 -30.39 5.06
C ASN A 176 12.53 -30.10 3.80
N TRP A 177 11.31 -30.67 3.70
CA TRP A 177 10.47 -30.55 2.51
C TRP A 177 9.10 -30.00 2.85
N LEU A 178 8.75 -28.87 2.26
CA LEU A 178 7.47 -28.21 2.42
C LEU A 178 6.79 -28.05 1.08
N LEU A 179 5.58 -28.60 0.93
CA LEU A 179 4.71 -28.31 -0.21
C LEU A 179 3.77 -27.19 0.17
N PHE A 180 3.64 -26.21 -0.73
CA PHE A 180 2.83 -25.04 -0.50
C PHE A 180 1.92 -24.80 -1.69
N GLY A 181 0.65 -24.52 -1.43
CA GLY A 181 -0.32 -24.17 -2.45
C GLY A 181 -1.30 -23.15 -1.93
N GLY A 182 -1.79 -22.29 -2.81
CA GLY A 182 -2.71 -21.26 -2.38
C GLY A 182 -3.54 -20.72 -3.53
N VAL A 183 -4.60 -19.99 -3.13
CA VAL A 183 -5.50 -19.29 -4.04
C VAL A 183 -5.61 -17.86 -3.55
N GLU A 184 -5.48 -16.92 -4.49
CA GLU A 184 -5.63 -15.50 -4.22
C GLU A 184 -6.67 -14.92 -5.17
N GLY A 185 -7.58 -14.12 -4.63
CA GLY A 185 -8.61 -13.44 -5.40
C GLY A 185 -8.76 -12.01 -4.93
N SER A 186 -9.01 -11.11 -5.88
CA SER A 186 -9.20 -9.69 -5.59
C SER A 186 -10.30 -9.12 -6.46
N ILE A 187 -11.14 -8.27 -5.85
CA ILE A 187 -12.18 -7.52 -6.54
C ILE A 187 -11.93 -6.05 -6.27
N ASP A 188 -11.70 -5.29 -7.34
CA ASP A 188 -11.58 -3.83 -7.29
C ASP A 188 -12.83 -3.23 -7.93
N ARG A 189 -13.55 -2.40 -7.16
CA ARG A 189 -14.75 -1.71 -7.59
C ARG A 189 -14.57 -0.21 -7.48
N SER A 190 -14.58 0.48 -8.61
CA SER A 190 -14.61 1.94 -8.66
C SER A 190 -15.98 2.43 -9.10
N LYS A 191 -16.26 3.74 -8.94
CA LYS A 191 -17.51 4.34 -9.38
C LYS A 191 -17.65 4.38 -10.90
N ASP A 192 -16.53 4.42 -11.61
CA ASP A 192 -16.50 4.36 -13.07
C ASP A 192 -16.29 2.91 -13.49
N LYS A 193 -17.20 2.37 -14.30
CA LYS A 193 -17.11 0.99 -14.78
C LYS A 193 -15.85 0.70 -15.56
N ALA A 194 -15.29 1.70 -16.22
CA ALA A 194 -14.03 1.55 -16.95
C ALA A 194 -12.83 1.31 -16.04
N GLU A 195 -12.93 1.72 -14.77
CA GLU A 195 -11.89 1.53 -13.77
C GLU A 195 -12.11 0.29 -12.89
N SER A 196 -13.22 -0.43 -13.09
CA SER A 196 -13.52 -1.64 -12.34
C SER A 196 -12.79 -2.84 -12.94
N SER A 197 -12.21 -3.68 -12.06
CA SER A 197 -11.57 -4.94 -12.44
C SER A 197 -12.00 -6.05 -11.49
N LEU A 198 -12.06 -7.27 -12.01
CA LEU A 198 -12.40 -8.47 -11.25
C LEU A 198 -11.20 -9.41 -11.19
#